data_880e0e04aa57696aff676c513c47ebe4
#
_entry.id   880e0e04aa57696aff676c513c47ebe4
#
_cell.length_a   1.000
_cell.length_b   1.000
_cell.length_c   1.000
_cell.angle_alpha   90.00
_cell.angle_beta   90.00
_cell.angle_gamma   90.00
#
_symmetry.space_group_name_H-M   'P 1'
#
loop_
_entity.id
_entity.type
_entity.pdbx_description
1 polymer ?
#
loop_
_entity_poly.entity_id
_entity_poly.type
_entity_poly.pdbx_seq_one_letter_code
_entity_poly.pdbx_strand_id
1 'polypeptide(L)'
;FIKVKNPDVIFNALHGGIGENGTIQGLFEVLNIPYTHSGVLSSAIAMDKFISKKIFKTFGLPVIEDQLLNAEDELNGIPIKPPFVIKPNNGGSSVGIRFIRHIEQIEELNALYGHKDREHLLEKYIPGRELTVAVLNGRPLTVTDIVTEDWYSYDAKYENGGSKHVIPANIPKDIFELCLSYAVKAHQSLGCRGVTRSDFRWNEEKGKEGLYILELNTQPGMTKTSLVPEQAKYVGLDLQHICLELIKDASCNK
;
A
#
# COMPACT_ATOMS: atom_id res chain seq x y z
N PHE A 1 13.31 -23.45 -14.98
CA PHE A 1 14.41 -22.48 -14.99
C PHE A 1 15.06 -22.36 -13.61
N ILE A 2 14.35 -21.98 -12.55
CA ILE A 2 14.89 -21.75 -11.18
C ILE A 2 15.64 -22.99 -10.67
N LYS A 3 15.05 -24.19 -10.72
CA LYS A 3 15.70 -25.45 -10.31
C LYS A 3 16.99 -25.75 -11.08
N VAL A 4 17.06 -25.39 -12.37
CA VAL A 4 18.24 -25.62 -13.21
C VAL A 4 19.37 -24.65 -12.86
N LYS A 5 19.04 -23.40 -12.52
CA LYS A 5 20.03 -22.36 -12.17
C LYS A 5 20.52 -22.45 -10.73
N ASN A 6 19.70 -23.03 -9.85
CA ASN A 6 20.01 -23.21 -8.41
C ASN A 6 20.62 -21.96 -7.77
N PRO A 7 19.92 -20.81 -7.77
CA PRO A 7 20.46 -19.57 -7.22
C PRO A 7 20.57 -19.64 -5.70
N ASP A 8 21.56 -18.95 -5.13
CA ASP A 8 21.72 -18.82 -3.67
C ASP A 8 20.64 -17.92 -3.05
N VAL A 9 20.14 -16.94 -3.83
CA VAL A 9 19.10 -15.99 -3.40
C VAL A 9 18.30 -15.49 -4.60
N ILE A 10 17.02 -15.19 -4.38
CA ILE A 10 16.14 -14.57 -5.37
C ILE A 10 15.87 -13.13 -4.94
N PHE A 11 16.27 -12.16 -5.78
CA PHE A 11 15.80 -10.79 -5.65
C PHE A 11 14.45 -10.67 -6.37
N ASN A 12 13.35 -10.61 -5.59
CA ASN A 12 12.03 -10.43 -6.17
C ASN A 12 11.82 -8.97 -6.59
N ALA A 13 11.69 -8.70 -7.87
CA ALA A 13 11.39 -7.39 -8.44
C ALA A 13 10.06 -7.39 -9.23
N LEU A 14 9.21 -8.38 -9.00
CA LEU A 14 7.89 -8.47 -9.61
C LEU A 14 6.90 -7.54 -8.89
N HIS A 15 6.05 -6.88 -9.66
CA HIS A 15 4.99 -6.03 -9.14
C HIS A 15 3.63 -6.56 -9.55
N GLY A 16 2.64 -6.37 -8.66
CA GLY A 16 1.26 -6.75 -8.89
C GLY A 16 1.00 -8.25 -8.87
N GLY A 17 -0.24 -8.63 -8.65
CA GLY A 17 -0.73 -9.99 -8.74
C GLY A 17 0.14 -11.01 -8.01
N ILE A 18 0.57 -12.05 -8.72
CA ILE A 18 1.37 -13.15 -8.15
C ILE A 18 2.74 -12.71 -7.61
N GLY A 19 3.26 -11.56 -8.02
CA GLY A 19 4.56 -11.04 -7.57
C GLY A 19 4.55 -10.56 -6.13
N GLU A 20 3.40 -10.11 -5.62
CA GLU A 20 3.27 -9.46 -4.31
C GLU A 20 2.17 -10.05 -3.39
N ASN A 21 1.36 -11.00 -3.87
CA ASN A 21 0.25 -11.57 -3.09
C ASN A 21 0.56 -12.86 -2.32
N GLY A 22 1.85 -13.21 -2.18
CA GLY A 22 2.26 -14.43 -1.49
C GLY A 22 2.41 -15.66 -2.42
N THR A 23 1.88 -15.63 -3.64
CA THR A 23 1.89 -16.79 -4.55
C THR A 23 3.31 -17.17 -4.97
N ILE A 24 4.09 -16.21 -5.48
CA ILE A 24 5.46 -16.49 -5.90
C ILE A 24 6.38 -16.74 -4.70
N GLN A 25 6.12 -16.09 -3.58
CA GLN A 25 6.82 -16.33 -2.31
C GLN A 25 6.61 -17.79 -1.86
N GLY A 26 5.40 -18.33 -1.98
CA GLY A 26 5.11 -19.74 -1.71
C GLY A 26 5.89 -20.71 -2.59
N LEU A 27 6.13 -20.37 -3.86
CA LEU A 27 7.01 -21.15 -4.73
C LEU A 27 8.45 -21.15 -4.21
N PHE A 28 8.97 -19.98 -3.78
CA PHE A 28 10.34 -19.89 -3.26
C PHE A 28 10.50 -20.69 -1.95
N GLU A 29 9.49 -20.67 -1.06
CA GLU A 29 9.45 -21.50 0.15
C GLU A 29 9.51 -23.01 -0.18
N VAL A 30 8.68 -23.47 -1.13
CA VAL A 30 8.67 -24.88 -1.57
C VAL A 30 10.02 -25.30 -2.17
N LEU A 31 10.70 -24.38 -2.86
CA LEU A 31 12.02 -24.61 -3.43
C LEU A 31 13.15 -24.47 -2.39
N ASN A 32 12.85 -23.98 -1.19
CA ASN A 32 13.81 -23.67 -0.13
C ASN A 32 14.94 -22.74 -0.62
N ILE A 33 14.60 -21.71 -1.39
CA ILE A 33 15.54 -20.71 -1.91
C ILE A 33 15.26 -19.39 -1.21
N PRO A 34 16.21 -18.80 -0.47
CA PRO A 34 16.04 -17.50 0.16
C PRO A 34 15.63 -16.41 -0.84
N TYR A 35 14.73 -15.54 -0.44
CA TYR A 35 14.22 -14.46 -1.29
C TYR A 35 14.06 -13.16 -0.51
N THR A 36 14.14 -12.04 -1.24
CA THR A 36 13.99 -10.70 -0.68
C THR A 36 12.53 -10.35 -0.40
N HIS A 37 12.32 -9.32 0.42
CA HIS A 37 11.01 -8.79 0.84
C HIS A 37 10.20 -9.74 1.74
N SER A 38 8.96 -9.38 2.00
CA SER A 38 8.10 -10.07 2.94
C SER A 38 7.72 -11.49 2.50
N GLY A 39 7.43 -12.35 3.47
CA GLY A 39 7.06 -13.74 3.24
C GLY A 39 5.62 -13.92 2.75
N VAL A 40 5.21 -15.18 2.61
CA VAL A 40 3.89 -15.57 2.06
C VAL A 40 2.75 -14.91 2.81
N LEU A 41 2.68 -15.08 4.13
CA LEU A 41 1.56 -14.62 4.95
C LEU A 41 1.47 -13.08 4.93
N SER A 42 2.58 -12.39 5.17
CA SER A 42 2.62 -10.92 5.18
C SER A 42 2.21 -10.34 3.84
N SER A 43 2.69 -10.92 2.73
CA SER A 43 2.34 -10.50 1.37
C SER A 43 0.86 -10.72 1.06
N ALA A 44 0.31 -11.89 1.42
CA ALA A 44 -1.10 -12.18 1.20
C ALA A 44 -2.02 -11.26 2.01
N ILE A 45 -1.71 -11.02 3.29
CA ILE A 45 -2.49 -10.13 4.15
C ILE A 45 -2.38 -8.67 3.66
N ALA A 46 -1.20 -8.22 3.30
CA ALA A 46 -1.01 -6.84 2.83
C ALA A 46 -1.77 -6.56 1.52
N MET A 47 -1.89 -7.56 0.64
CA MET A 47 -2.66 -7.45 -0.61
C MET A 47 -4.16 -7.34 -0.35
N ASP A 48 -4.68 -7.94 0.70
CA ASP A 48 -6.08 -7.85 1.14
C ASP A 48 -6.27 -6.63 2.05
N LYS A 49 -6.82 -5.54 1.49
CA LYS A 49 -6.97 -4.27 2.22
C LYS A 49 -7.90 -4.39 3.42
N PHE A 50 -8.98 -5.17 3.30
CA PHE A 50 -9.93 -5.35 4.39
C PHE A 50 -9.32 -6.09 5.57
N ILE A 51 -8.60 -7.18 5.31
CA ILE A 51 -7.94 -7.97 6.36
C ILE A 51 -6.80 -7.18 6.98
N SER A 52 -5.93 -6.56 6.17
CA SER A 52 -4.80 -5.76 6.69
C SER A 52 -5.28 -4.62 7.60
N LYS A 53 -6.35 -3.90 7.22
CA LYS A 53 -6.95 -2.85 8.05
C LYS A 53 -7.53 -3.36 9.36
N LYS A 54 -8.13 -4.55 9.38
CA LYS A 54 -8.57 -5.18 10.63
C LYS A 54 -7.40 -5.46 11.57
N ILE A 55 -6.28 -5.95 11.04
CA ILE A 55 -5.06 -6.16 11.81
C ILE A 55 -4.51 -4.80 12.30
N PHE A 56 -4.38 -3.80 11.43
CA PHE A 56 -3.95 -2.46 11.82
C PHE A 56 -4.76 -1.91 12.99
N LYS A 57 -6.09 -2.06 12.94
CA LYS A 57 -6.99 -1.62 14.02
C LYS A 57 -6.71 -2.33 15.33
N THR A 58 -6.44 -3.65 15.33
CA THR A 58 -6.10 -4.39 16.57
C THR A 58 -4.77 -3.95 17.19
N PHE A 59 -3.86 -3.45 16.36
CA PHE A 59 -2.61 -2.83 16.81
C PHE A 59 -2.74 -1.34 17.13
N GLY A 60 -3.95 -0.77 17.12
CA GLY A 60 -4.22 0.64 17.46
C GLY A 60 -3.73 1.62 16.40
N LEU A 61 -3.65 1.22 15.14
CA LEU A 61 -3.43 2.13 14.01
C LEU A 61 -4.78 2.72 13.56
N PRO A 62 -4.84 4.02 13.26
CA PRO A 62 -6.05 4.64 12.77
C PRO A 62 -6.33 4.18 11.33
N VAL A 63 -7.48 3.57 11.12
CA VAL A 63 -7.98 3.14 9.81
C VAL A 63 -9.26 3.90 9.46
N ILE A 64 -9.50 4.12 8.18
CA ILE A 64 -10.73 4.73 7.69
C ILE A 64 -11.89 3.75 7.89
N GLU A 65 -13.06 4.27 8.25
CA GLU A 65 -14.31 3.50 8.28
C GLU A 65 -14.57 2.87 6.91
N ASP A 66 -14.77 1.55 6.91
CA ASP A 66 -14.86 0.75 5.69
C ASP A 66 -15.93 -0.32 5.75
N GLN A 67 -16.31 -0.80 4.57
CA GLN A 67 -17.18 -1.95 4.37
C GLN A 67 -16.68 -2.77 3.19
N LEU A 68 -16.59 -4.09 3.37
CA LEU A 68 -16.37 -5.02 2.27
C LEU A 68 -17.70 -5.26 1.55
N LEU A 69 -17.70 -5.10 0.24
CA LEU A 69 -18.82 -5.43 -0.63
C LEU A 69 -18.48 -6.70 -1.40
N ASN A 70 -19.32 -7.71 -1.26
CA ASN A 70 -19.28 -8.91 -2.08
C ASN A 70 -20.02 -8.68 -3.40
N ALA A 71 -19.79 -9.55 -4.37
CA ALA A 71 -20.41 -9.44 -5.69
C ALA A 71 -21.95 -9.45 -5.69
N GLU A 72 -22.56 -9.96 -4.61
CA GLU A 72 -24.01 -10.07 -4.46
C GLU A 72 -24.63 -8.90 -3.68
N ASP A 73 -23.80 -8.04 -3.08
CA ASP A 73 -24.29 -6.93 -2.27
C ASP A 73 -24.83 -5.79 -3.15
N GLU A 74 -26.08 -5.43 -2.94
CA GLU A 74 -26.66 -4.27 -3.58
C GLU A 74 -26.11 -2.97 -2.94
N LEU A 75 -25.62 -2.06 -3.77
CA LEU A 75 -25.11 -0.76 -3.30
C LEU A 75 -26.21 0.12 -2.65
N ASN A 76 -27.49 -0.21 -2.82
CA ASN A 76 -28.61 0.55 -2.27
C ASN A 76 -28.80 0.44 -0.75
N GLY A 77 -28.11 -0.52 -0.08
CA GLY A 77 -28.18 -0.75 1.37
C GLY A 77 -26.94 -0.31 2.14
N ILE A 78 -26.04 0.44 1.53
CA ILE A 78 -24.73 0.78 2.11
C ILE A 78 -24.90 1.77 3.27
N PRO A 79 -24.36 1.48 4.48
CA PRO A 79 -24.45 2.38 5.62
C PRO A 79 -23.54 3.61 5.49
N ILE A 80 -22.50 3.58 4.63
CA ILE A 80 -21.59 4.71 4.41
C ILE A 80 -22.20 5.65 3.38
N LYS A 81 -22.49 6.88 3.80
CA LYS A 81 -23.03 7.91 2.93
C LYS A 81 -21.93 8.61 2.12
N PRO A 82 -22.23 9.06 0.89
CA PRO A 82 -21.30 9.89 0.12
C PRO A 82 -20.86 11.16 0.89
N PRO A 83 -19.61 11.65 0.67
CA PRO A 83 -18.64 11.12 -0.27
C PRO A 83 -17.87 9.90 0.27
N PHE A 84 -17.65 8.91 -0.61
CA PHE A 84 -16.85 7.74 -0.32
C PHE A 84 -16.00 7.29 -1.51
N VAL A 85 -15.02 6.42 -1.24
CA VAL A 85 -14.17 5.79 -2.25
C VAL A 85 -14.53 4.31 -2.33
N ILE A 86 -14.67 3.79 -3.54
CA ILE A 86 -14.79 2.36 -3.79
C ILE A 86 -13.56 1.90 -4.57
N LYS A 87 -12.98 0.78 -4.16
CA LYS A 87 -11.75 0.23 -4.76
C LYS A 87 -11.75 -1.30 -4.68
N PRO A 88 -11.05 -2.00 -5.59
CA PRO A 88 -10.86 -3.44 -5.43
C PRO A 88 -10.19 -3.76 -4.08
N ASN A 89 -10.71 -4.76 -3.36
CA ASN A 89 -10.11 -5.21 -2.10
C ASN A 89 -8.69 -5.75 -2.34
N ASN A 90 -8.53 -6.54 -3.39
CA ASN A 90 -7.27 -7.14 -3.81
C ASN A 90 -6.75 -6.44 -5.08
N GLY A 91 -5.64 -5.73 -4.99
CA GLY A 91 -5.07 -5.02 -6.13
C GLY A 91 -4.16 -3.87 -5.71
N GLY A 92 -3.38 -3.38 -6.67
CA GLY A 92 -2.42 -2.29 -6.48
C GLY A 92 -2.56 -1.18 -7.53
N SER A 93 -1.65 -0.20 -7.47
CA SER A 93 -1.49 0.86 -8.48
C SER A 93 -2.73 1.73 -8.72
N SER A 94 -3.61 1.90 -7.74
CA SER A 94 -4.84 2.70 -7.85
C SER A 94 -5.81 2.29 -8.98
N VAL A 95 -5.63 1.11 -9.58
CA VAL A 95 -6.50 0.61 -10.65
C VAL A 95 -7.88 0.29 -10.08
N GLY A 96 -8.94 0.81 -10.74
CA GLY A 96 -10.32 0.53 -10.36
C GLY A 96 -10.82 1.36 -9.17
N ILE A 97 -10.09 2.35 -8.69
CA ILE A 97 -10.58 3.29 -7.66
C ILE A 97 -11.62 4.22 -8.28
N ARG A 98 -12.74 4.40 -7.57
CA ARG A 98 -13.80 5.36 -7.92
C ARG A 98 -14.13 6.22 -6.71
N PHE A 99 -14.32 7.50 -6.95
CA PHE A 99 -14.80 8.46 -5.96
C PHE A 99 -16.26 8.80 -6.20
N ILE A 100 -17.09 8.57 -5.19
CA ILE A 100 -18.52 8.78 -5.24
C ILE A 100 -18.86 10.00 -4.40
N ARG A 101 -19.30 11.04 -5.06
CA ARG A 101 -19.68 12.33 -4.44
C ARG A 101 -21.15 12.37 -4.06
N HIS A 102 -21.99 11.77 -4.90
CA HIS A 102 -23.45 11.85 -4.82
C HIS A 102 -24.07 10.48 -4.97
N ILE A 103 -25.22 10.27 -4.34
CA ILE A 103 -25.89 8.97 -4.30
C ILE A 103 -26.31 8.48 -5.69
N GLU A 104 -26.63 9.40 -6.59
CA GLU A 104 -27.07 9.12 -7.97
C GLU A 104 -25.99 8.38 -8.79
N GLN A 105 -24.71 8.59 -8.44
CA GLN A 105 -23.59 7.88 -9.09
C GLN A 105 -23.55 6.38 -8.77
N ILE A 106 -24.30 5.93 -7.75
CA ILE A 106 -24.38 4.51 -7.37
C ILE A 106 -25.09 3.68 -8.44
N GLU A 107 -26.07 4.24 -9.14
CA GLU A 107 -26.78 3.53 -10.22
C GLU A 107 -25.83 3.23 -11.39
N GLU A 108 -24.95 4.17 -11.73
CA GLU A 108 -23.89 3.95 -12.74
C GLU A 108 -22.91 2.87 -12.29
N LEU A 109 -22.60 2.82 -11.00
CA LEU A 109 -21.72 1.80 -10.43
C LEU A 109 -22.34 0.40 -10.47
N ASN A 110 -23.63 0.26 -10.17
CA ASN A 110 -24.31 -1.04 -10.26
C ASN A 110 -24.21 -1.64 -11.67
N ALA A 111 -24.23 -0.79 -12.70
CA ALA A 111 -24.01 -1.21 -14.08
C ALA A 111 -22.57 -1.62 -14.37
N LEU A 112 -21.58 -1.00 -13.71
CA LEU A 112 -20.15 -1.24 -13.92
C LEU A 112 -19.60 -2.40 -13.06
N TYR A 113 -20.10 -2.56 -11.83
CA TYR A 113 -19.65 -3.56 -10.86
C TYR A 113 -20.44 -4.87 -10.88
N GLY A 114 -21.43 -5.02 -11.75
CA GLY A 114 -22.13 -6.28 -12.00
C GLY A 114 -21.24 -7.45 -12.47
N HIS A 115 -19.93 -7.28 -12.44
CA HIS A 115 -18.96 -8.35 -12.64
C HIS A 115 -18.71 -9.08 -11.32
N LYS A 116 -19.30 -10.25 -11.21
CA LYS A 116 -19.43 -11.15 -10.06
C LYS A 116 -18.11 -11.70 -9.45
N ASP A 117 -16.95 -11.20 -9.85
CA ASP A 117 -15.70 -11.91 -9.58
C ASP A 117 -14.73 -11.18 -8.63
N ARG A 118 -15.07 -10.00 -8.09
CA ARG A 118 -14.16 -9.24 -7.22
C ARG A 118 -14.87 -8.57 -6.06
N GLU A 119 -14.31 -8.78 -4.87
CA GLU A 119 -14.66 -8.01 -3.68
C GLU A 119 -14.19 -6.56 -3.82
N HIS A 120 -15.02 -5.62 -3.40
CA HIS A 120 -14.70 -4.20 -3.37
C HIS A 120 -14.71 -3.69 -1.94
N LEU A 121 -13.76 -2.82 -1.62
CA LEU A 121 -13.71 -2.10 -0.36
C LEU A 121 -14.28 -0.70 -0.57
N LEU A 122 -15.29 -0.39 0.21
CA LEU A 122 -15.89 0.93 0.29
C LEU A 122 -15.32 1.64 1.52
N GLU A 123 -14.81 2.85 1.36
CA GLU A 123 -14.21 3.64 2.43
C GLU A 123 -14.78 5.04 2.44
N LYS A 124 -15.04 5.57 3.64
CA LYS A 124 -15.37 6.99 3.81
C LYS A 124 -14.28 7.87 3.20
N TYR A 125 -14.68 8.88 2.44
CA TYR A 125 -13.70 9.82 1.89
C TYR A 125 -13.06 10.69 2.98
N ILE A 126 -11.75 10.76 2.96
CA ILE A 126 -10.96 11.66 3.81
C ILE A 126 -10.34 12.74 2.93
N PRO A 127 -10.74 14.02 3.07
CA PRO A 127 -10.08 15.12 2.37
C PRO A 127 -8.65 15.34 2.89
N GLY A 128 -7.84 16.10 2.15
CA GLY A 128 -6.50 16.47 2.57
C GLY A 128 -5.39 15.80 1.76
N ARG A 129 -4.26 15.50 2.38
CA ARG A 129 -2.99 15.12 1.74
C ARG A 129 -2.78 13.62 1.71
N GLU A 130 -2.04 13.16 0.71
CA GLU A 130 -1.56 11.78 0.59
C GLU A 130 -0.09 11.73 1.00
N LEU A 131 0.20 11.01 2.08
CA LEU A 131 1.55 10.88 2.63
C LEU A 131 2.00 9.42 2.52
N THR A 132 3.30 9.21 2.35
CA THR A 132 3.84 7.85 2.28
C THR A 132 5.18 7.75 3.00
N VAL A 133 5.41 6.57 3.61
CA VAL A 133 6.62 6.24 4.36
C VAL A 133 7.13 4.86 3.97
N ALA A 134 8.38 4.79 3.56
CA ALA A 134 9.10 3.53 3.40
C ALA A 134 9.75 3.09 4.71
N VAL A 135 9.70 1.80 4.98
CA VAL A 135 10.39 1.15 6.10
C VAL A 135 11.38 0.12 5.51
N LEU A 136 12.64 0.22 5.86
CA LEU A 136 13.69 -0.71 5.47
C LEU A 136 14.23 -1.42 6.72
N ASN A 137 14.08 -2.74 6.78
CA ASN A 137 14.51 -3.57 7.91
C ASN A 137 14.05 -3.01 9.27
N GLY A 138 12.75 -2.64 9.36
CA GLY A 138 12.13 -2.09 10.55
C GLY A 138 12.49 -0.63 10.86
N ARG A 139 13.26 0.06 10.02
CA ARG A 139 13.64 1.47 10.17
C ARG A 139 12.89 2.35 9.18
N PRO A 140 12.12 3.35 9.61
CA PRO A 140 11.44 4.27 8.71
C PRO A 140 12.46 5.20 8.05
N LEU A 141 12.26 5.51 6.77
CA LEU A 141 13.18 6.40 6.05
C LEU A 141 12.81 7.86 6.25
N THR A 142 11.74 8.30 5.61
CA THR A 142 11.21 9.67 5.74
C THR A 142 9.75 9.72 5.29
N VAL A 143 9.10 10.86 5.45
CA VAL A 143 7.74 11.08 4.93
C VAL A 143 7.84 11.80 3.60
N THR A 144 7.15 11.28 2.59
CA THR A 144 6.92 11.96 1.30
C THR A 144 5.48 12.40 1.20
N ASP A 145 5.25 13.63 0.72
CA ASP A 145 3.95 14.12 0.33
C ASP A 145 3.76 13.93 -1.18
N ILE A 146 2.70 13.22 -1.55
CA ILE A 146 2.34 12.94 -2.93
C ILE A 146 1.32 13.99 -3.38
N VAL A 147 1.80 15.00 -4.08
CA VAL A 147 0.97 16.09 -4.59
C VAL A 147 0.49 15.76 -5.99
N THR A 148 -0.82 15.64 -6.15
CA THR A 148 -1.49 15.44 -7.44
C THR A 148 -2.34 16.68 -7.76
N GLU A 149 -2.31 17.14 -9.01
CA GLU A 149 -3.13 18.28 -9.45
C GLU A 149 -4.62 17.92 -9.49
N ASP A 150 -4.93 16.65 -9.78
CA ASP A 150 -6.30 16.12 -9.77
C ASP A 150 -6.35 14.73 -9.09
N TRP A 151 -7.19 14.60 -8.09
CA TRP A 151 -7.34 13.37 -7.29
C TRP A 151 -8.10 12.24 -8.00
N TYR A 152 -8.61 12.51 -9.20
CA TYR A 152 -9.75 11.78 -9.75
C TYR A 152 -9.47 10.73 -10.81
N SER A 153 -8.23 10.59 -11.30
CA SER A 153 -7.97 9.56 -12.27
C SER A 153 -6.63 8.86 -12.05
N TYR A 154 -6.64 7.55 -12.30
CA TYR A 154 -5.42 6.77 -12.49
C TYR A 154 -4.51 7.44 -13.55
N ASP A 155 -5.13 7.98 -14.58
CA ASP A 155 -4.48 8.67 -15.69
C ASP A 155 -3.74 9.93 -15.22
N ALA A 156 -4.27 10.68 -14.24
CA ALA A 156 -3.59 11.83 -13.66
C ALA A 156 -2.32 11.46 -12.87
N LYS A 157 -2.25 10.25 -12.31
CA LYS A 157 -1.04 9.77 -11.62
C LYS A 157 0.05 9.27 -12.58
N TYR A 158 -0.31 8.83 -13.80
CA TYR A 158 0.60 8.14 -14.72
C TYR A 158 0.69 8.75 -16.12
N GLU A 159 -0.30 9.56 -16.55
CA GLU A 159 -0.27 10.31 -17.80
C GLU A 159 0.10 11.79 -17.54
N ASN A 160 0.95 12.37 -18.36
CA ASN A 160 1.30 13.80 -18.39
C ASN A 160 1.99 14.43 -17.16
N GLY A 161 3.02 13.79 -16.64
CA GLY A 161 3.93 14.45 -15.70
C GLY A 161 3.95 13.86 -14.29
N GLY A 162 3.10 12.90 -13.99
CA GLY A 162 3.15 12.17 -12.73
C GLY A 162 2.75 12.99 -11.51
N SER A 163 2.76 12.35 -10.36
CA SER A 163 2.64 13.02 -9.07
C SER A 163 3.94 13.77 -8.74
N LYS A 164 3.85 14.96 -8.17
CA LYS A 164 4.99 15.67 -7.61
C LYS A 164 5.27 15.13 -6.20
N HIS A 165 6.51 14.70 -5.97
CA HIS A 165 6.94 14.23 -4.65
C HIS A 165 7.66 15.34 -3.89
N VAL A 166 7.19 15.66 -2.68
CA VAL A 166 7.86 16.61 -1.77
C VAL A 166 8.52 15.81 -0.66
N ILE A 167 9.85 15.79 -0.64
CA ILE A 167 10.69 15.00 0.28
C ILE A 167 11.72 15.90 0.97
N PRO A 168 11.71 16.01 2.31
CA PRO A 168 10.69 15.50 3.21
C PRO A 168 9.37 16.26 3.06
N ALA A 169 8.26 15.66 3.46
CA ALA A 169 6.97 16.31 3.48
C ALA A 169 7.00 17.56 4.37
N ASN A 170 6.47 18.68 3.86
CA ASN A 170 6.31 19.89 4.64
C ASN A 170 5.02 19.83 5.46
N ILE A 171 5.09 19.22 6.63
CA ILE A 171 3.99 18.97 7.56
C ILE A 171 4.42 19.25 9.00
N PRO A 172 3.50 19.45 9.96
CA PRO A 172 3.84 19.60 11.36
C PRO A 172 4.67 18.41 11.88
N LYS A 173 5.64 18.72 12.74
CA LYS A 173 6.60 17.72 13.26
C LYS A 173 5.91 16.53 13.93
N ASP A 174 4.87 16.78 14.69
CA ASP A 174 4.11 15.75 15.39
C ASP A 174 3.34 14.80 14.43
N ILE A 175 2.87 15.29 13.28
CA ILE A 175 2.27 14.48 12.21
C ILE A 175 3.36 13.67 11.52
N PHE A 176 4.52 14.30 11.26
CA PHE A 176 5.67 13.63 10.65
C PHE A 176 6.12 12.43 11.49
N GLU A 177 6.29 12.63 12.79
CA GLU A 177 6.69 11.58 13.74
C GLU A 177 5.64 10.46 13.84
N LEU A 178 4.35 10.80 13.81
CA LEU A 178 3.26 9.83 13.77
C LEU A 178 3.29 8.97 12.50
N CYS A 179 3.50 9.57 11.32
CA CYS A 179 3.63 8.83 10.07
C CYS A 179 4.76 7.79 10.15
N LEU A 180 5.95 8.20 10.63
CA LEU A 180 7.08 7.28 10.82
C LEU A 180 6.74 6.14 11.79
N SER A 181 6.16 6.48 12.95
CA SER A 181 5.77 5.50 13.96
C SER A 181 4.71 4.52 13.45
N TYR A 182 3.69 5.01 12.75
CA TYR A 182 2.63 4.19 12.20
C TYR A 182 3.11 3.27 11.09
N ALA A 183 4.03 3.73 10.24
CA ALA A 183 4.63 2.89 9.20
C ALA A 183 5.43 1.72 9.79
N VAL A 184 6.24 1.96 10.83
CA VAL A 184 6.96 0.89 11.54
C VAL A 184 5.99 -0.07 12.19
N LYS A 185 4.96 0.44 12.86
CA LYS A 185 3.94 -0.37 13.53
C LYS A 185 3.13 -1.23 12.53
N ALA A 186 2.79 -0.67 11.37
CA ALA A 186 2.13 -1.41 10.30
C ALA A 186 3.02 -2.54 9.75
N HIS A 187 4.30 -2.24 9.48
CA HIS A 187 5.31 -3.22 9.06
C HIS A 187 5.40 -4.39 10.05
N GLN A 188 5.50 -4.09 11.34
CA GLN A 188 5.59 -5.09 12.40
C GLN A 188 4.29 -5.88 12.60
N SER A 189 3.14 -5.22 12.52
CA SER A 189 1.83 -5.85 12.74
C SER A 189 1.48 -6.92 11.72
N LEU A 190 2.00 -6.80 10.49
CA LEU A 190 1.84 -7.81 9.45
C LEU A 190 3.01 -8.80 9.39
N GLY A 191 4.00 -8.71 10.28
CA GLY A 191 5.18 -9.58 10.28
C GLY A 191 6.04 -9.39 9.02
N CYS A 192 6.10 -8.18 8.49
CA CYS A 192 6.88 -7.86 7.29
C CYS A 192 8.38 -7.88 7.56
N ARG A 193 9.18 -8.11 6.51
CA ARG A 193 10.64 -7.99 6.47
C ARG A 193 11.10 -7.25 5.22
N GLY A 194 12.40 -6.94 5.15
CA GLY A 194 12.98 -6.20 4.04
C GLY A 194 12.42 -4.79 3.95
N VAL A 195 11.88 -4.42 2.79
CA VAL A 195 11.30 -3.09 2.57
C VAL A 195 9.79 -3.14 2.40
N THR A 196 9.10 -2.19 3.03
CA THR A 196 7.66 -1.94 2.84
C THR A 196 7.41 -0.46 2.64
N ARG A 197 6.24 -0.11 2.11
CA ARG A 197 5.77 1.28 2.01
C ARG A 197 4.34 1.36 2.53
N SER A 198 4.13 2.23 3.52
CA SER A 198 2.80 2.53 4.05
C SER A 198 2.29 3.84 3.48
N ASP A 199 1.07 3.83 2.98
CA ASP A 199 0.41 4.99 2.40
C ASP A 199 -0.66 5.49 3.36
N PHE A 200 -0.75 6.83 3.52
CA PHE A 200 -1.60 7.50 4.50
C PHE A 200 -2.47 8.56 3.83
N ARG A 201 -3.62 8.83 4.44
CA ARG A 201 -4.43 10.01 4.16
C ARG A 201 -4.49 10.90 5.40
N TRP A 202 -4.22 12.19 5.23
CA TRP A 202 -4.21 13.13 6.33
C TRP A 202 -5.12 14.33 6.07
N ASN A 203 -6.16 14.47 6.90
CA ASN A 203 -6.99 15.66 6.94
C ASN A 203 -6.36 16.67 7.90
N GLU A 204 -5.78 17.73 7.33
CA GLU A 204 -5.05 18.77 8.06
C GLU A 204 -5.92 19.46 9.12
N GLU A 205 -7.21 19.68 8.83
CA GLU A 205 -8.15 20.36 9.73
C GLU A 205 -8.37 19.59 11.04
N LYS A 206 -8.14 18.27 11.03
CA LYS A 206 -8.32 17.40 12.20
C LYS A 206 -7.02 17.11 12.95
N GLY A 207 -5.90 17.68 12.52
CA GLY A 207 -4.60 17.43 13.12
C GLY A 207 -4.28 15.94 13.21
N LYS A 208 -3.88 15.45 14.38
CA LYS A 208 -3.50 14.03 14.59
C LYS A 208 -4.64 13.05 14.37
N GLU A 209 -5.86 13.43 14.71
CA GLU A 209 -7.05 12.59 14.53
C GLU A 209 -7.46 12.44 13.07
N GLY A 210 -6.90 13.29 12.19
CA GLY A 210 -7.10 13.26 10.75
C GLY A 210 -6.15 12.33 10.00
N LEU A 211 -5.17 11.69 10.65
CA LEU A 211 -4.20 10.81 10.00
C LEU A 211 -4.68 9.37 10.01
N TYR A 212 -4.79 8.76 8.83
CA TYR A 212 -5.25 7.38 8.64
C TYR A 212 -4.28 6.60 7.75
N ILE A 213 -4.02 5.33 8.08
CA ILE A 213 -3.33 4.41 7.19
C ILE A 213 -4.31 3.88 6.15
N LEU A 214 -3.91 3.90 4.87
CA LEU A 214 -4.68 3.38 3.74
C LEU A 214 -4.35 1.92 3.46
N GLU A 215 -3.05 1.63 3.30
CA GLU A 215 -2.52 0.32 2.95
C GLU A 215 -1.03 0.23 3.25
N LEU A 216 -0.51 -1.00 3.20
CA LEU A 216 0.91 -1.29 3.24
C LEU A 216 1.27 -2.16 2.04
N ASN A 217 2.28 -1.72 1.28
CA ASN A 217 2.83 -2.43 0.13
C ASN A 217 4.10 -3.19 0.54
N THR A 218 4.11 -4.51 0.35
CA THR A 218 5.25 -5.39 0.67
C THR A 218 6.25 -5.54 -0.46
N GLN A 219 5.90 -5.09 -1.67
CA GLN A 219 6.74 -5.13 -2.87
C GLN A 219 6.74 -3.75 -3.57
N PRO A 220 7.22 -2.68 -2.87
CA PRO A 220 7.18 -1.34 -3.45
C PRO A 220 8.11 -1.21 -4.65
N GLY A 221 7.80 -0.26 -5.54
CA GLY A 221 8.61 0.04 -6.72
C GLY A 221 10.05 0.40 -6.36
N MET A 222 10.99 -0.09 -7.19
CA MET A 222 12.44 0.08 -6.99
C MET A 222 13.12 0.75 -8.19
N THR A 223 12.37 1.46 -9.05
CA THR A 223 12.94 2.28 -10.12
C THR A 223 13.51 3.59 -9.57
N LYS A 224 14.31 4.30 -10.33
CA LYS A 224 14.93 5.57 -9.90
C LYS A 224 13.91 6.65 -9.47
N THR A 225 12.72 6.60 -10.01
CA THR A 225 11.60 7.52 -9.74
C THR A 225 10.56 6.93 -8.79
N SER A 226 10.85 5.78 -8.18
CA SER A 226 9.98 5.18 -7.19
C SER A 226 10.20 5.80 -5.82
N LEU A 227 9.13 5.87 -5.02
CA LEU A 227 9.10 6.52 -3.70
C LEU A 227 10.16 5.97 -2.72
N VAL A 228 10.39 4.64 -2.71
CA VAL A 228 11.38 4.03 -1.81
C VAL A 228 12.81 4.49 -2.12
N PRO A 229 13.32 4.38 -3.36
CA PRO A 229 14.64 4.91 -3.72
C PRO A 229 14.78 6.41 -3.50
N GLU A 230 13.72 7.21 -3.73
CA GLU A 230 13.76 8.65 -3.47
C GLU A 230 13.90 8.96 -1.98
N GLN A 231 13.11 8.30 -1.12
CA GLN A 231 13.21 8.43 0.34
C GLN A 231 14.57 7.98 0.87
N ALA A 232 15.07 6.84 0.35
CA ALA A 232 16.38 6.33 0.74
C ALA A 232 17.50 7.32 0.37
N LYS A 233 17.47 7.88 -0.84
CA LYS A 233 18.43 8.90 -1.28
C LYS A 233 18.40 10.13 -0.36
N TYR A 234 17.22 10.55 0.10
CA TYR A 234 17.10 11.67 1.03
C TYR A 234 17.82 11.40 2.36
N VAL A 235 17.78 10.18 2.87
CA VAL A 235 18.47 9.79 4.11
C VAL A 235 19.91 9.31 3.88
N GLY A 236 20.47 9.50 2.69
CA GLY A 236 21.86 9.19 2.36
C GLY A 236 22.13 7.74 1.94
N LEU A 237 21.08 6.97 1.62
CA LEU A 237 21.19 5.61 1.09
C LEU A 237 20.97 5.61 -0.42
N ASP A 238 21.85 4.99 -1.18
CA ASP A 238 21.65 4.76 -2.60
C ASP A 238 20.91 3.44 -2.87
N LEU A 239 20.49 3.24 -4.13
CA LEU A 239 19.78 2.02 -4.54
C LEU A 239 20.62 0.76 -4.31
N GLN A 240 21.95 0.86 -4.45
CA GLN A 240 22.85 -0.26 -4.24
C GLN A 240 22.84 -0.70 -2.76
N HIS A 241 22.85 0.24 -1.82
CA HIS A 241 22.70 -0.06 -0.39
C HIS A 241 21.40 -0.77 -0.09
N ILE A 242 20.26 -0.28 -0.64
CA ILE A 242 18.97 -0.93 -0.44
C ILE A 242 19.01 -2.37 -0.95
N CYS A 243 19.48 -2.59 -2.18
CA CYS A 243 19.56 -3.93 -2.77
C CYS A 243 20.44 -4.87 -1.93
N LEU A 244 21.58 -4.39 -1.45
CA LEU A 244 22.48 -5.18 -0.59
C LEU A 244 21.83 -5.53 0.75
N GLU A 245 21.13 -4.58 1.38
CA GLU A 245 20.41 -4.84 2.63
C GLU A 245 19.28 -5.87 2.43
N LEU A 246 18.53 -5.78 1.33
CA LEU A 246 17.50 -6.74 0.99
C LEU A 246 18.05 -8.14 0.71
N ILE A 247 19.19 -8.23 0.03
CA ILE A 247 19.87 -9.53 -0.23
C ILE A 247 20.37 -10.15 1.08
N LYS A 248 20.94 -9.35 1.99
CA LYS A 248 21.39 -9.83 3.30
C LYS A 248 20.25 -10.32 4.19
N ASP A 249 19.08 -9.68 4.09
CA ASP A 249 17.86 -10.04 4.84
C ASP A 249 17.09 -11.21 4.21
N ALA A 250 17.47 -11.61 2.99
CA ALA A 250 16.78 -12.66 2.25
C ALA A 250 16.78 -13.98 3.03
N SER A 251 15.58 -14.58 3.15
CA SER A 251 15.40 -15.82 3.91
C SER A 251 14.19 -16.60 3.39
N CYS A 252 14.07 -17.86 3.78
CA CYS A 252 12.82 -18.59 3.78
C CYS A 252 12.19 -18.49 5.18
N ASN A 253 10.87 -18.41 5.24
CA ASN A 253 10.16 -18.58 6.50
C ASN A 253 10.24 -20.07 6.86
N LYS A 254 10.87 -20.39 7.97
CA LYS A 254 10.92 -21.78 8.49
C LYS A 254 9.79 -22.02 9.44
#